data_15ec4123a4f8abe7e9155c25579f19ae
#
_entry.id   15ec4123a4f8abe7e9155c25579f19ae
#
_cell.length_a   1.000
_cell.length_b   1.000
_cell.length_c   1.000
_cell.angle_alpha   90.00
_cell.angle_beta   90.00
_cell.angle_gamma   90.00
#
_symmetry.space_group_name_H-M   'P 1'
#
loop_
_entity.id
_entity.type
_entity.pdbx_description
1 polymer ?
#
loop_
_entity_poly.entity_id
_entity_poly.type
_entity_poly.pdbx_seq_one_letter_code
_entity_poly.pdbx_strand_id
1 'polypeptide(L)'
;LRAGALPARPVHIGGAGGLLEEIDWNGKVVWSYKLCGPREVQHHCFSRMPNGNTLILAWEAKTPEEFVAKGRKAGTWGDNVVVNGIRLTDFWIDFVREVNPEGKTVWEWHVWDHLGTGKDQLDPNYRLPKTVGPGYSDFDFTHFNTVAYIAKTDQILVNSRNFSEFFIIDHKTGKIVKRWGNPTTHGEGVKPSWYDDGSQIMFGEHDAEPLENGHIQIFDNGSERPQINRSRVIEMDPETDKIVWSYESKYPTSFFSYRQGAAQLLPNGNRLVTSTQTGHLFEVTPNGEVVWEFINPVVFGKAQPIMHDSDMTKAHYCMGNMIHRAYRYAPDYPGLKGKKLDKPVKFVPDWPHFL
;
A
#
# COMPACT_ATOMS: atom_id res chain seq x y z
N LEU A 1 1.85 14.29 8.65
CA LEU A 1 3.00 13.75 7.91
C LEU A 1 2.70 13.67 6.42
N ARG A 2 3.70 13.89 5.58
CA ARG A 2 3.62 13.67 4.13
C ARG A 2 4.86 12.95 3.63
N ALA A 3 4.73 12.20 2.54
CA ALA A 3 5.85 11.65 1.79
C ALA A 3 5.95 12.34 0.43
N GLY A 4 7.17 12.63 -0.01
CA GLY A 4 7.45 13.29 -1.28
C GLY A 4 8.44 12.50 -2.13
N ALA A 5 8.20 12.46 -3.45
CA ALA A 5 9.11 11.84 -4.40
C ALA A 5 10.26 12.80 -4.74
N LEU A 6 11.48 12.36 -4.55
CA LEU A 6 12.67 13.13 -4.92
C LEU A 6 13.03 12.89 -6.41
N PRO A 7 13.40 13.93 -7.17
CA PRO A 7 13.73 13.78 -8.59
C PRO A 7 14.89 12.82 -8.86
N ALA A 8 15.91 12.84 -8.00
CA ALA A 8 17.13 12.02 -8.14
C ALA A 8 17.07 10.70 -7.38
N ARG A 9 15.90 10.07 -7.27
CA ARG A 9 15.79 8.75 -6.63
C ARG A 9 16.39 7.65 -7.52
N PRO A 10 16.96 6.59 -6.91
CA PRO A 10 17.68 5.54 -7.65
C PRO A 10 16.75 4.63 -8.47
N VAL A 11 15.48 4.61 -8.15
CA VAL A 11 14.47 3.78 -8.81
C VAL A 11 13.16 4.52 -8.98
N HIS A 12 12.42 4.23 -10.06
CA HIS A 12 11.13 4.83 -10.37
C HIS A 12 9.98 3.80 -10.35
N ILE A 13 10.08 2.80 -9.51
CA ILE A 13 8.98 1.88 -9.21
C ILE A 13 7.85 2.66 -8.51
N GLY A 14 6.61 2.24 -8.73
CA GLY A 14 5.44 2.86 -8.10
C GLY A 14 5.58 2.92 -6.57
N GLY A 15 5.29 4.08 -5.98
CA GLY A 15 5.46 4.32 -4.55
C GLY A 15 6.80 4.91 -4.12
N ALA A 16 7.83 4.92 -4.97
CA ALA A 16 9.14 5.49 -4.64
C ALA A 16 9.02 6.97 -4.25
N GLY A 17 9.52 7.31 -3.06
CA GLY A 17 9.44 8.64 -2.45
C GLY A 17 10.83 9.22 -2.15
N GLY A 18 11.28 9.07 -0.93
CA GLY A 18 12.61 9.46 -0.45
C GLY A 18 12.64 10.58 0.58
N LEU A 19 11.54 11.29 0.81
CA LEU A 19 11.45 12.36 1.79
C LEU A 19 10.15 12.25 2.60
N LEU A 20 10.26 12.25 3.91
CA LEU A 20 9.14 12.36 4.84
C LEU A 20 9.20 13.70 5.56
N GLU A 21 8.06 14.35 5.76
CA GLU A 21 7.97 15.61 6.45
C GLU A 21 6.72 15.66 7.35
N GLU A 22 6.88 16.26 8.51
CA GLU A 22 5.77 16.69 9.35
C GLU A 22 5.59 18.20 9.19
N ILE A 23 4.36 18.63 8.96
CA ILE A 23 4.01 20.02 8.66
C ILE A 23 3.00 20.49 9.70
N ASP A 24 3.24 21.65 10.28
CA ASP A 24 2.26 22.28 11.15
C ASP A 24 1.09 22.91 10.36
N TRP A 25 0.09 23.44 11.08
CA TRP A 25 -1.08 24.06 10.46
C TRP A 25 -0.81 25.34 9.67
N ASN A 26 0.39 25.90 9.77
CA ASN A 26 0.84 27.08 9.02
C ASN A 26 1.63 26.69 7.77
N GLY A 27 1.80 25.38 7.51
CA GLY A 27 2.59 24.87 6.41
C GLY A 27 4.10 24.81 6.67
N LYS A 28 4.54 25.07 7.91
CA LYS A 28 5.95 24.99 8.28
C LYS A 28 6.33 23.53 8.52
N VAL A 29 7.44 23.07 7.91
CA VAL A 29 8.04 21.77 8.20
C VAL A 29 8.63 21.82 9.61
N VAL A 30 8.19 20.94 10.49
CA VAL A 30 8.62 20.81 11.88
C VAL A 30 9.49 19.59 12.13
N TRP A 31 9.44 18.61 11.24
CA TRP A 31 10.31 17.45 11.21
C TRP A 31 10.47 16.98 9.77
N SER A 32 11.65 16.44 9.43
CA SER A 32 11.88 15.82 8.13
C SER A 32 12.88 14.67 8.25
N TYR A 33 12.69 13.66 7.41
CA TYR A 33 13.60 12.53 7.28
C TYR A 33 13.78 12.18 5.81
N LYS A 34 15.04 12.17 5.35
CA LYS A 34 15.40 11.81 3.98
C LYS A 34 16.02 10.41 3.96
N LEU A 35 15.42 9.51 3.18
CA LEU A 35 15.96 8.19 2.88
C LEU A 35 15.93 8.00 1.36
N CYS A 36 17.01 8.43 0.70
CA CYS A 36 17.19 8.38 -0.74
C CYS A 36 18.69 8.35 -1.03
N GLY A 37 19.27 7.19 -0.97
CA GLY A 37 20.65 6.87 -1.31
C GLY A 37 20.74 6.09 -2.61
N PRO A 38 21.94 5.74 -3.07
CA PRO A 38 22.13 4.99 -4.31
C PRO A 38 21.62 3.55 -4.25
N ARG A 39 21.51 2.97 -3.08
CA ARG A 39 21.08 1.57 -2.85
C ARG A 39 19.92 1.43 -1.86
N GLU A 40 19.32 2.52 -1.42
CA GLU A 40 18.14 2.51 -0.56
C GLU A 40 17.26 3.72 -0.81
N VAL A 41 15.94 3.53 -0.74
CA VAL A 41 14.98 4.61 -0.92
C VAL A 41 13.68 4.33 -0.16
N GLN A 42 13.17 5.35 0.52
CA GLN A 42 11.85 5.32 1.13
C GLN A 42 10.77 5.17 0.05
N HIS A 43 9.74 4.39 0.34
CA HIS A 43 8.58 4.23 -0.52
C HIS A 43 7.27 4.10 0.27
N HIS A 44 6.15 4.25 -0.42
CA HIS A 44 4.75 4.05 0.00
C HIS A 44 4.41 4.62 1.37
N CYS A 45 4.62 3.87 2.45
CA CYS A 45 3.98 4.10 3.73
C CYS A 45 4.98 4.38 4.86
N PHE A 46 4.48 5.00 5.91
CA PHE A 46 5.15 5.22 7.19
C PHE A 46 4.09 5.25 8.29
N SER A 47 4.49 4.95 9.53
CA SER A 47 3.60 4.95 10.68
C SER A 47 4.28 5.61 11.88
N ARG A 48 3.64 6.63 12.47
CA ARG A 48 4.10 7.25 13.71
C ARG A 48 3.69 6.39 14.89
N MET A 49 4.66 6.06 15.74
CA MET A 49 4.44 5.27 16.95
C MET A 49 4.11 6.17 18.16
N PRO A 50 3.43 5.63 19.20
CA PRO A 50 3.11 6.40 20.41
C PRO A 50 4.31 6.97 21.16
N ASN A 51 5.49 6.33 21.05
CA ASN A 51 6.74 6.80 21.63
C ASN A 51 7.41 7.95 20.84
N GLY A 52 6.80 8.40 19.76
CA GLY A 52 7.34 9.43 18.87
C GLY A 52 8.24 8.92 17.74
N ASN A 53 8.61 7.64 17.75
CA ASN A 53 9.37 7.05 16.65
C ASN A 53 8.51 6.91 15.38
N THR A 54 9.16 6.71 14.24
CA THR A 54 8.48 6.52 12.96
C THR A 54 8.97 5.24 12.31
N LEU A 55 8.04 4.33 11.99
CA LEU A 55 8.28 3.20 11.10
C LEU A 55 8.20 3.70 9.65
N ILE A 56 9.15 3.29 8.84
CA ILE A 56 9.32 3.74 7.45
C ILE A 56 9.50 2.52 6.57
N LEU A 57 8.68 2.39 5.53
CA LEU A 57 8.95 1.43 4.46
C LEU A 57 10.03 1.95 3.54
N ALA A 58 10.96 1.09 3.19
CA ALA A 58 12.01 1.39 2.23
C ALA A 58 12.41 0.16 1.42
N TRP A 59 13.02 0.39 0.28
CA TRP A 59 13.71 -0.61 -0.51
C TRP A 59 15.22 -0.50 -0.34
N GLU A 60 15.89 -1.67 -0.37
CA GLU A 60 17.32 -1.81 -0.54
C GLU A 60 17.62 -2.54 -1.86
N ALA A 61 18.67 -2.11 -2.55
CA ALA A 61 19.12 -2.73 -3.80
C ALA A 61 20.02 -3.94 -3.53
N LYS A 62 19.74 -5.05 -4.19
CA LYS A 62 20.56 -6.27 -4.20
C LYS A 62 20.90 -6.63 -5.63
N THR A 63 22.15 -6.98 -5.92
CA THR A 63 22.52 -7.42 -7.26
C THR A 63 21.91 -8.80 -7.59
N PRO A 64 21.79 -9.15 -8.88
CA PRO A 64 21.37 -10.48 -9.28
C PRO A 64 22.22 -11.59 -8.65
N GLU A 65 23.54 -11.39 -8.55
CA GLU A 65 24.47 -12.36 -7.96
C GLU A 65 24.20 -12.55 -6.46
N GLU A 66 23.97 -11.44 -5.71
CA GLU A 66 23.58 -11.50 -4.30
C GLU A 66 22.28 -12.29 -4.14
N PHE A 67 21.28 -12.05 -5.01
CA PHE A 67 19.99 -12.73 -4.92
C PHE A 67 20.07 -14.22 -5.28
N VAL A 68 20.88 -14.58 -6.27
CA VAL A 68 21.18 -15.99 -6.60
C VAL A 68 21.84 -16.68 -5.41
N ALA A 69 22.78 -16.03 -4.74
CA ALA A 69 23.42 -16.58 -3.53
C ALA A 69 22.42 -16.80 -2.37
N LYS A 70 21.30 -16.06 -2.35
CA LYS A 70 20.17 -16.21 -1.41
C LYS A 70 19.11 -17.22 -1.88
N GLY A 71 19.33 -17.92 -3.00
CA GLY A 71 18.46 -19.00 -3.48
C GLY A 71 17.54 -18.63 -4.66
N ARG A 72 17.64 -17.42 -5.21
CA ARG A 72 16.93 -17.06 -6.45
C ARG A 72 17.50 -17.87 -7.62
N LYS A 73 16.65 -18.47 -8.43
CA LYS A 73 17.08 -19.19 -9.63
C LYS A 73 17.65 -18.23 -10.67
N ALA A 74 18.89 -18.48 -11.10
CA ALA A 74 19.53 -17.70 -12.13
C ALA A 74 18.74 -17.69 -13.44
N GLY A 75 18.75 -16.56 -14.18
CA GLY A 75 18.06 -16.41 -15.46
C GLY A 75 16.53 -16.37 -15.37
N THR A 76 15.97 -16.10 -14.19
CA THR A 76 14.51 -15.99 -13.96
C THR A 76 14.01 -14.55 -13.93
N TRP A 77 14.74 -13.61 -14.47
CA TRP A 77 14.38 -12.19 -14.64
C TRP A 77 14.73 -11.72 -16.05
N GLY A 78 14.13 -10.60 -16.47
CA GLY A 78 14.37 -10.01 -17.78
C GLY A 78 15.67 -9.21 -17.84
N ASP A 79 16.41 -9.32 -18.95
CA ASP A 79 17.70 -8.63 -19.12
C ASP A 79 17.60 -7.13 -19.39
N ASN A 80 16.42 -6.62 -19.78
CA ASN A 80 16.22 -5.24 -20.23
C ASN A 80 14.96 -4.60 -19.66
N VAL A 81 14.74 -4.75 -18.36
CA VAL A 81 13.55 -4.15 -17.71
C VAL A 81 13.76 -2.65 -17.55
N VAL A 82 12.91 -1.86 -18.18
CA VAL A 82 12.92 -0.39 -18.10
C VAL A 82 11.62 0.07 -17.43
N VAL A 83 11.74 0.81 -16.34
CA VAL A 83 10.62 1.39 -15.61
C VAL A 83 10.76 2.91 -15.62
N ASN A 84 9.76 3.59 -16.20
CA ASN A 84 9.75 5.05 -16.32
C ASN A 84 11.07 5.64 -16.90
N GLY A 85 11.64 4.96 -17.93
CA GLY A 85 12.86 5.39 -18.60
C GLY A 85 14.17 5.01 -17.92
N ILE A 86 14.13 4.33 -16.77
CA ILE A 86 15.32 3.85 -16.05
C ILE A 86 15.43 2.35 -16.22
N ARG A 87 16.59 1.88 -16.70
CA ARG A 87 16.92 0.45 -16.74
C ARG A 87 17.22 -0.03 -15.33
N LEU A 88 16.53 -1.09 -14.91
CA LEU A 88 16.79 -1.75 -13.64
C LEU A 88 17.88 -2.81 -13.81
N THR A 89 18.84 -2.77 -12.91
CA THR A 89 19.97 -3.72 -12.84
C THR A 89 19.98 -4.49 -11.54
N ASP A 90 19.38 -3.92 -10.48
CA ASP A 90 19.35 -4.46 -9.14
C ASP A 90 17.90 -4.79 -8.73
N PHE A 91 17.74 -5.83 -7.92
CA PHE A 91 16.47 -6.12 -7.25
C PHE A 91 16.25 -5.15 -6.09
N TRP A 92 15.04 -4.65 -5.96
CA TRP A 92 14.62 -3.77 -4.89
C TRP A 92 13.81 -4.59 -3.89
N ILE A 93 14.40 -4.81 -2.71
CA ILE A 93 13.87 -5.68 -1.66
C ILE A 93 13.42 -4.80 -0.51
N ASP A 94 12.25 -5.09 0.03
CA ASP A 94 11.64 -4.29 1.09
C ASP A 94 12.36 -4.46 2.43
N PHE A 95 12.40 -3.36 3.20
CA PHE A 95 12.75 -3.37 4.61
C PHE A 95 11.95 -2.31 5.37
N VAL A 96 11.84 -2.48 6.68
CA VAL A 96 11.25 -1.51 7.60
C VAL A 96 12.35 -0.91 8.45
N ARG A 97 12.39 0.42 8.52
CA ARG A 97 13.29 1.16 9.42
C ARG A 97 12.47 1.91 10.45
N GLU A 98 12.85 1.80 11.72
CA GLU A 98 12.37 2.66 12.79
C GLU A 98 13.40 3.75 13.08
N VAL A 99 12.94 5.00 13.07
CA VAL A 99 13.76 6.14 13.44
C VAL A 99 13.14 6.87 14.64
N ASN A 100 13.99 7.34 15.56
CA ASN A 100 13.54 8.19 16.65
C ASN A 100 13.27 9.64 16.17
N PRO A 101 12.72 10.53 17.03
CA PRO A 101 12.42 11.91 16.65
C PRO A 101 13.63 12.69 16.11
N GLU A 102 14.85 12.35 16.54
CA GLU A 102 16.10 12.95 16.08
C GLU A 102 16.57 12.39 14.73
N GLY A 103 15.83 11.44 14.13
CA GLY A 103 16.16 10.82 12.86
C GLY A 103 17.22 9.71 12.95
N LYS A 104 17.55 9.23 14.15
CA LYS A 104 18.49 8.12 14.34
C LYS A 104 17.74 6.80 14.19
N THR A 105 18.28 5.87 13.38
CA THR A 105 17.79 4.49 13.28
C THR A 105 17.95 3.79 14.63
N VAL A 106 16.85 3.18 15.10
CA VAL A 106 16.80 2.44 16.37
C VAL A 106 16.45 0.97 16.20
N TRP A 107 15.82 0.62 15.07
CA TRP A 107 15.48 -0.76 14.72
C TRP A 107 15.33 -0.89 13.19
N GLU A 108 15.61 -2.09 12.67
CA GLU A 108 15.38 -2.44 11.26
C GLU A 108 14.94 -3.90 11.13
N TRP A 109 14.15 -4.17 10.11
CA TRP A 109 13.74 -5.50 9.70
C TRP A 109 13.82 -5.61 8.17
N HIS A 110 14.56 -6.60 7.66
CA HIS A 110 14.83 -6.75 6.23
C HIS A 110 14.22 -8.03 5.70
N VAL A 111 13.42 -7.96 4.63
CA VAL A 111 12.96 -9.14 3.87
C VAL A 111 14.15 -10.02 3.49
N TRP A 112 15.29 -9.39 3.18
CA TRP A 112 16.52 -10.08 2.82
C TRP A 112 17.01 -11.13 3.82
N ASP A 113 16.81 -10.88 5.09
CA ASP A 113 17.23 -11.79 6.17
C ASP A 113 16.22 -12.92 6.41
N HIS A 114 15.02 -12.78 5.83
CA HIS A 114 13.93 -13.74 5.93
C HIS A 114 13.68 -14.52 4.63
N LEU A 115 14.60 -14.46 3.65
CA LEU A 115 14.48 -15.24 2.42
C LEU A 115 14.78 -16.72 2.67
N GLY A 116 13.95 -17.59 2.08
CA GLY A 116 14.08 -19.03 2.16
C GLY A 116 12.76 -19.75 1.87
N THR A 117 12.72 -21.07 2.09
CA THR A 117 11.56 -21.92 1.83
C THR A 117 10.84 -22.40 3.09
N GLY A 118 11.30 -21.96 4.24
CA GLY A 118 10.67 -22.28 5.53
C GLY A 118 9.33 -21.55 5.72
N LYS A 119 8.54 -22.03 6.68
CA LYS A 119 7.21 -21.48 7.01
C LYS A 119 7.24 -19.99 7.36
N ASP A 120 8.30 -19.55 8.07
CA ASP A 120 8.48 -18.16 8.50
C ASP A 120 9.43 -17.39 7.57
N GLN A 121 9.60 -17.88 6.32
CA GLN A 121 10.48 -17.30 5.33
C GLN A 121 9.70 -16.95 4.04
N LEU A 122 10.27 -16.07 3.25
CA LEU A 122 9.75 -15.66 1.96
C LEU A 122 10.52 -16.39 0.84
N ASP A 123 9.81 -17.18 0.04
CA ASP A 123 10.42 -17.94 -1.05
C ASP A 123 11.02 -16.98 -2.10
N PRO A 124 12.35 -16.97 -2.29
CA PRO A 124 12.99 -16.11 -3.28
C PRO A 124 12.55 -16.41 -4.72
N ASN A 125 11.89 -17.55 -4.96
CA ASN A 125 11.41 -17.99 -6.27
C ASN A 125 9.90 -17.88 -6.45
N TYR A 126 9.15 -17.37 -5.49
CA TYR A 126 7.69 -17.28 -5.58
C TYR A 126 7.24 -16.50 -6.83
N ARG A 127 7.85 -15.35 -7.09
CA ARG A 127 7.58 -14.55 -8.28
C ARG A 127 8.65 -14.80 -9.36
N LEU A 128 8.35 -15.72 -10.25
CA LEU A 128 9.14 -15.89 -11.47
C LEU A 128 8.51 -15.07 -12.61
N PRO A 129 9.31 -14.57 -13.57
CA PRO A 129 8.86 -13.64 -14.63
C PRO A 129 7.63 -14.08 -15.42
N LYS A 130 7.44 -15.39 -15.56
CA LYS A 130 6.32 -15.99 -16.33
C LYS A 130 4.95 -15.83 -15.67
N THR A 131 4.90 -15.36 -14.42
CA THR A 131 3.65 -15.22 -13.66
C THR A 131 3.15 -13.79 -13.57
N VAL A 132 3.89 -12.83 -14.14
CA VAL A 132 3.61 -11.40 -13.99
C VAL A 132 3.28 -10.80 -15.35
N GLY A 133 2.09 -10.19 -15.44
CA GLY A 133 1.66 -9.47 -16.63
C GLY A 133 2.46 -8.19 -16.90
N PRO A 134 2.27 -7.58 -18.07
CA PRO A 134 2.98 -6.35 -18.44
C PRO A 134 2.71 -5.24 -17.42
N GLY A 135 3.78 -4.64 -16.89
CA GLY A 135 3.72 -3.53 -15.93
C GLY A 135 4.34 -3.83 -14.57
N TYR A 136 4.72 -5.06 -14.28
CA TYR A 136 5.51 -5.41 -13.10
C TYR A 136 6.98 -5.54 -13.47
N SER A 137 7.81 -4.92 -12.66
CA SER A 137 9.24 -5.13 -12.71
C SER A 137 9.58 -6.45 -12.03
N ASP A 138 10.31 -7.33 -12.69
CA ASP A 138 10.90 -8.52 -12.06
C ASP A 138 11.83 -8.15 -10.90
N PHE A 139 12.27 -6.91 -10.87
CA PHE A 139 13.18 -6.34 -9.89
C PHE A 139 12.48 -5.73 -8.68
N ASP A 140 11.14 -5.72 -8.62
CA ASP A 140 10.32 -5.28 -7.50
C ASP A 140 9.78 -6.50 -6.77
N PHE A 141 10.49 -6.98 -5.76
CA PHE A 141 10.27 -8.33 -5.24
C PHE A 141 8.98 -8.47 -4.42
N THR A 142 8.91 -7.85 -3.25
CA THR A 142 7.77 -8.00 -2.34
C THR A 142 6.75 -6.89 -2.46
N HIS A 143 7.18 -5.69 -2.82
CA HIS A 143 6.35 -4.49 -2.97
C HIS A 143 5.46 -4.26 -1.74
N PHE A 144 6.08 -4.06 -0.58
CA PHE A 144 5.34 -3.67 0.61
C PHE A 144 4.70 -2.29 0.39
N ASN A 145 3.43 -2.15 0.73
CA ASN A 145 2.71 -0.89 0.51
C ASN A 145 2.07 -0.32 1.77
N THR A 146 2.09 -1.05 2.87
CA THR A 146 1.63 -0.59 4.17
C THR A 146 2.58 -1.05 5.26
N VAL A 147 2.82 -0.16 6.24
CA VAL A 147 3.41 -0.48 7.54
C VAL A 147 2.57 0.16 8.62
N ALA A 148 2.21 -0.59 9.66
CA ALA A 148 1.48 -0.09 10.81
C ALA A 148 2.01 -0.70 12.11
N TYR A 149 1.96 0.08 13.19
CA TYR A 149 2.33 -0.39 14.51
C TYR A 149 1.10 -0.84 15.31
N ILE A 150 1.14 -2.05 15.82
CA ILE A 150 0.10 -2.63 16.68
C ILE A 150 0.53 -2.43 18.13
N ALA A 151 0.16 -1.28 18.69
CA ALA A 151 0.65 -0.84 20.01
C ALA A 151 0.29 -1.80 21.17
N LYS A 152 -0.85 -2.47 21.08
CA LYS A 152 -1.34 -3.39 22.12
C LYS A 152 -0.42 -4.60 22.32
N THR A 153 0.25 -5.05 21.29
CA THR A 153 1.05 -6.29 21.27
C THR A 153 2.52 -6.06 20.95
N ASP A 154 2.94 -4.80 20.75
CA ASP A 154 4.27 -4.42 20.28
C ASP A 154 4.69 -5.20 19.03
N GLN A 155 3.81 -5.13 18.01
CA GLN A 155 3.99 -5.82 16.74
C GLN A 155 3.92 -4.84 15.56
N ILE A 156 4.47 -5.25 14.43
CA ILE A 156 4.48 -4.46 13.21
C ILE A 156 3.73 -5.25 12.14
N LEU A 157 2.71 -4.62 11.56
CA LEU A 157 1.99 -5.11 10.39
C LEU A 157 2.66 -4.57 9.13
N VAL A 158 2.96 -5.43 8.18
CA VAL A 158 3.36 -5.05 6.81
C VAL A 158 2.53 -5.80 5.79
N ASN A 159 2.20 -5.15 4.67
CA ASN A 159 1.41 -5.73 3.60
C ASN A 159 2.21 -5.83 2.31
N SER A 160 2.26 -7.01 1.70
CA SER A 160 2.98 -7.31 0.47
C SER A 160 2.04 -7.49 -0.72
N ARG A 161 1.90 -6.45 -1.54
CA ARG A 161 1.10 -6.49 -2.76
C ARG A 161 1.48 -7.64 -3.70
N ASN A 162 2.77 -7.86 -3.87
CA ASN A 162 3.26 -8.83 -4.83
C ASN A 162 3.12 -10.28 -4.37
N PHE A 163 3.03 -10.50 -3.07
CA PHE A 163 2.76 -11.80 -2.47
C PHE A 163 1.27 -12.01 -2.19
N SER A 164 0.47 -10.95 -2.23
CA SER A 164 -0.95 -10.94 -1.85
C SER A 164 -1.15 -11.46 -0.42
N GLU A 165 -0.34 -10.93 0.49
CA GLU A 165 -0.23 -11.42 1.86
C GLU A 165 0.21 -10.30 2.80
N PHE A 166 -0.32 -10.27 4.01
CA PHE A 166 0.26 -9.45 5.06
C PHE A 166 1.04 -10.31 6.07
N PHE A 167 1.97 -9.66 6.75
CA PHE A 167 2.76 -10.25 7.82
C PHE A 167 2.59 -9.45 9.12
N ILE A 168 2.52 -10.14 10.25
CA ILE A 168 2.70 -9.53 11.57
C ILE A 168 4.07 -9.98 12.08
N ILE A 169 4.88 -8.99 12.44
CA ILE A 169 6.27 -9.16 12.91
C ILE A 169 6.29 -8.80 14.39
N ASP A 170 6.81 -9.68 15.20
CA ASP A 170 7.12 -9.36 16.60
C ASP A 170 8.30 -8.37 16.64
N HIS A 171 8.06 -7.17 17.18
CA HIS A 171 8.99 -6.05 17.11
C HIS A 171 10.30 -6.36 17.85
N LYS A 172 10.22 -7.05 18.99
CA LYS A 172 11.38 -7.36 19.82
C LYS A 172 12.28 -8.43 19.21
N THR A 173 11.68 -9.46 18.57
CA THR A 173 12.45 -10.62 18.08
C THR A 173 12.69 -10.58 16.57
N GLY A 174 11.96 -9.74 15.82
CA GLY A 174 11.97 -9.70 14.37
C GLY A 174 11.33 -10.93 13.70
N LYS A 175 10.69 -11.82 14.44
CA LYS A 175 10.07 -13.02 13.87
C LYS A 175 8.73 -12.69 13.24
N ILE A 176 8.44 -13.30 12.08
CA ILE A 176 7.10 -13.31 11.52
C ILE A 176 6.26 -14.25 12.40
N VAL A 177 5.25 -13.69 13.07
CA VAL A 177 4.37 -14.42 13.98
C VAL A 177 3.01 -14.73 13.35
N LYS A 178 2.66 -14.06 12.26
CA LYS A 178 1.43 -14.27 11.50
C LYS A 178 1.66 -13.99 10.03
N ARG A 179 1.05 -14.81 9.18
CA ARG A 179 0.92 -14.61 7.75
C ARG A 179 -0.53 -14.89 7.36
N TRP A 180 -1.09 -14.09 6.46
CA TRP A 180 -2.46 -14.31 5.98
C TRP A 180 -2.68 -13.71 4.60
N GLY A 181 -3.47 -14.43 3.78
CA GLY A 181 -3.93 -14.00 2.46
C GLY A 181 -3.54 -14.95 1.34
N ASN A 182 -2.31 -15.42 1.29
CA ASN A 182 -1.85 -16.30 0.22
C ASN A 182 -0.88 -17.38 0.70
N PRO A 183 -1.38 -18.54 1.15
CA PRO A 183 -0.53 -19.63 1.63
C PRO A 183 0.36 -20.25 0.55
N THR A 184 0.16 -19.94 -0.73
CA THR A 184 1.03 -20.46 -1.81
C THR A 184 2.40 -19.80 -1.85
N THR A 185 2.60 -18.68 -1.16
CA THR A 185 3.89 -17.97 -1.10
C THR A 185 4.98 -18.75 -0.37
N HIS A 186 4.60 -19.72 0.45
CA HIS A 186 5.48 -20.60 1.22
C HIS A 186 5.19 -22.10 0.98
N GLY A 187 4.51 -22.43 -0.12
CA GLY A 187 4.28 -23.81 -0.54
C GLY A 187 3.18 -24.58 0.22
N GLU A 188 2.41 -23.91 1.10
CA GLU A 188 1.35 -24.55 1.91
C GLU A 188 -0.05 -24.48 1.29
N GLY A 189 -0.22 -23.79 0.17
CA GLY A 189 -1.52 -23.58 -0.42
C GLY A 189 -1.65 -24.04 -1.86
N VAL A 190 -2.88 -24.03 -2.35
CA VAL A 190 -3.21 -24.28 -3.75
C VAL A 190 -3.32 -22.94 -4.47
N LYS A 191 -2.59 -22.78 -5.58
CA LYS A 191 -2.68 -21.57 -6.42
C LYS A 191 -4.10 -21.43 -6.97
N PRO A 192 -4.60 -20.19 -7.11
CA PRO A 192 -5.87 -19.95 -7.77
C PRO A 192 -5.87 -20.54 -9.17
N SER A 193 -6.98 -21.13 -9.56
CA SER A 193 -7.23 -21.59 -10.92
C SER A 193 -8.14 -20.58 -11.65
N TRP A 194 -8.29 -20.80 -12.96
CA TRP A 194 -9.23 -20.01 -13.76
C TRP A 194 -10.68 -20.13 -13.31
N TYR A 195 -11.02 -21.20 -12.59
CA TYR A 195 -12.40 -21.54 -12.18
C TYR A 195 -12.68 -21.31 -10.70
N ASP A 196 -11.64 -21.29 -9.87
CA ASP A 196 -11.76 -21.08 -8.44
C ASP A 196 -10.61 -20.21 -7.91
N ASP A 197 -10.77 -19.70 -6.70
CA ASP A 197 -9.77 -18.85 -6.05
C ASP A 197 -8.67 -19.66 -5.35
N GLY A 198 -8.76 -21.00 -5.37
CA GLY A 198 -7.82 -21.86 -4.65
C GLY A 198 -7.80 -21.55 -3.16
N SER A 199 -6.59 -21.48 -2.59
CA SER A 199 -6.39 -21.09 -1.18
C SER A 199 -6.00 -19.61 -1.00
N GLN A 200 -5.76 -18.88 -2.10
CA GLN A 200 -5.44 -17.46 -2.04
C GLN A 200 -6.70 -16.62 -1.80
N ILE A 201 -6.67 -15.77 -0.77
CA ILE A 201 -7.83 -14.99 -0.33
C ILE A 201 -7.80 -13.58 -0.92
N MET A 202 -6.63 -12.92 -0.92
CA MET A 202 -6.44 -11.55 -1.39
C MET A 202 -5.65 -11.49 -2.70
N PHE A 203 -5.80 -10.37 -3.42
CA PHE A 203 -5.14 -10.21 -4.73
C PHE A 203 -4.66 -8.76 -4.91
N GLY A 204 -3.37 -8.54 -4.67
CA GLY A 204 -2.69 -7.27 -4.88
C GLY A 204 -3.15 -6.13 -3.97
N GLU A 205 -3.50 -6.45 -2.76
CA GLU A 205 -4.13 -5.60 -1.74
C GLU A 205 -3.28 -4.42 -1.31
N HIS A 206 -3.95 -3.44 -0.69
CA HIS A 206 -3.37 -2.24 -0.09
C HIS A 206 -4.03 -1.93 1.26
N ASP A 207 -3.43 -0.99 1.99
CA ASP A 207 -4.02 -0.38 3.18
C ASP A 207 -4.47 -1.38 4.24
N ALA A 208 -3.59 -2.32 4.60
CA ALA A 208 -3.82 -3.20 5.72
C ALA A 208 -3.60 -2.42 7.03
N GLU A 209 -4.67 -2.18 7.80
CA GLU A 209 -4.63 -1.38 9.02
C GLU A 209 -5.15 -2.16 10.22
N PRO A 210 -4.43 -2.15 11.36
CA PRO A 210 -4.94 -2.72 12.61
C PRO A 210 -6.05 -1.82 13.17
N LEU A 211 -7.17 -2.42 13.56
CA LEU A 211 -8.29 -1.76 14.21
C LEU A 211 -8.18 -1.85 15.74
N GLU A 212 -8.86 -0.94 16.44
CA GLU A 212 -8.84 -0.91 17.92
C GLU A 212 -9.39 -2.20 18.57
N ASN A 213 -10.31 -2.89 17.88
CA ASN A 213 -10.86 -4.17 18.33
C ASN A 213 -9.88 -5.35 18.17
N GLY A 214 -8.71 -5.12 17.57
CA GLY A 214 -7.69 -6.14 17.30
C GLY A 214 -7.81 -6.80 15.93
N HIS A 215 -8.85 -6.51 15.16
CA HIS A 215 -8.98 -6.99 13.79
C HIS A 215 -8.08 -6.21 12.83
N ILE A 216 -7.98 -6.69 11.60
CA ILE A 216 -7.24 -6.02 10.53
C ILE A 216 -8.21 -5.71 9.39
N GLN A 217 -8.26 -4.44 9.00
CA GLN A 217 -8.99 -3.99 7.82
C GLN A 217 -8.06 -3.91 6.62
N ILE A 218 -8.53 -4.30 5.43
CA ILE A 218 -7.70 -4.40 4.22
C ILE A 218 -8.53 -3.95 3.02
N PHE A 219 -7.91 -3.18 2.14
CA PHE A 219 -8.43 -2.91 0.80
C PHE A 219 -7.91 -3.98 -0.17
N ASP A 220 -8.66 -5.05 -0.39
CA ASP A 220 -8.34 -6.09 -1.36
C ASP A 220 -8.68 -5.60 -2.77
N ASN A 221 -7.65 -5.22 -3.53
CA ASN A 221 -7.83 -4.70 -4.89
C ASN A 221 -8.49 -5.71 -5.82
N GLY A 222 -8.27 -7.01 -5.59
CA GLY A 222 -8.79 -8.06 -6.45
C GLY A 222 -8.18 -8.04 -7.85
N SER A 223 -7.00 -7.47 -8.00
CA SER A 223 -6.25 -7.44 -9.25
C SER A 223 -5.74 -8.82 -9.59
N GLU A 224 -5.98 -9.28 -10.82
CA GLU A 224 -5.60 -10.63 -11.27
C GLU A 224 -6.38 -11.76 -10.58
N ARG A 225 -7.52 -11.47 -9.97
CA ARG A 225 -8.43 -12.48 -9.44
C ARG A 225 -8.92 -13.38 -10.58
N PRO A 226 -8.89 -14.73 -10.44
CA PRO A 226 -9.12 -15.65 -11.57
C PRO A 226 -10.43 -15.48 -12.32
N GLN A 227 -11.52 -15.15 -11.63
CA GLN A 227 -12.85 -15.10 -12.25
C GLN A 227 -13.17 -13.72 -12.81
N ILE A 228 -13.07 -12.69 -11.96
CA ILE A 228 -13.35 -11.30 -12.33
C ILE A 228 -12.60 -10.35 -11.39
N ASN A 229 -11.94 -9.36 -11.98
CA ASN A 229 -11.34 -8.29 -11.22
C ASN A 229 -12.42 -7.46 -10.50
N ARG A 230 -12.35 -7.41 -9.18
CA ARG A 230 -13.22 -6.63 -8.31
C ARG A 230 -12.51 -6.28 -7.03
N SER A 231 -12.67 -5.06 -6.57
CA SER A 231 -12.18 -4.65 -5.27
C SER A 231 -13.21 -4.94 -4.19
N ARG A 232 -12.71 -5.12 -2.98
CA ARG A 232 -13.53 -5.20 -1.77
C ARG A 232 -12.77 -4.63 -0.58
N VAL A 233 -13.49 -4.20 0.43
CA VAL A 233 -12.93 -3.93 1.75
C VAL A 233 -13.27 -5.11 2.64
N ILE A 234 -12.30 -5.65 3.35
CA ILE A 234 -12.49 -6.77 4.28
C ILE A 234 -12.00 -6.39 5.67
N GLU A 235 -12.63 -6.92 6.69
CA GLU A 235 -12.16 -6.97 8.06
C GLU A 235 -11.99 -8.43 8.45
N MET A 236 -10.79 -8.77 8.93
CA MET A 236 -10.50 -10.13 9.37
C MET A 236 -10.06 -10.15 10.83
N ASP A 237 -10.38 -11.21 11.50
CA ASP A 237 -9.96 -11.52 12.85
C ASP A 237 -8.67 -12.36 12.80
N PRO A 238 -7.53 -11.82 13.27
CA PRO A 238 -6.25 -12.52 13.21
C PRO A 238 -6.15 -13.71 14.20
N GLU A 239 -7.05 -13.84 15.17
CA GLU A 239 -7.07 -14.99 16.07
C GLU A 239 -7.75 -16.22 15.41
N THR A 240 -8.78 -15.98 14.60
CA THR A 240 -9.57 -17.05 13.97
C THR A 240 -9.28 -17.25 12.49
N ASP A 241 -8.51 -16.36 11.86
CA ASP A 241 -8.24 -16.32 10.41
C ASP A 241 -9.47 -16.10 9.53
N LYS A 242 -10.56 -15.61 10.10
CA LYS A 242 -11.83 -15.44 9.39
C LYS A 242 -12.05 -13.98 8.97
N ILE A 243 -12.61 -13.81 7.79
CA ILE A 243 -13.24 -12.55 7.40
C ILE A 243 -14.53 -12.42 8.22
N VAL A 244 -14.61 -11.38 9.02
CA VAL A 244 -15.76 -11.09 9.90
C VAL A 244 -16.71 -10.06 9.30
N TRP A 245 -16.21 -9.26 8.36
CA TRP A 245 -17.00 -8.31 7.58
C TRP A 245 -16.37 -8.11 6.21
N SER A 246 -17.21 -7.86 5.21
CA SER A 246 -16.74 -7.46 3.88
C SER A 246 -17.75 -6.58 3.17
N TYR A 247 -17.25 -5.69 2.33
CA TYR A 247 -18.02 -4.94 1.36
C TYR A 247 -17.44 -5.15 -0.04
N GLU A 248 -18.30 -5.51 -0.97
CA GLU A 248 -18.04 -5.48 -2.41
C GLU A 248 -19.28 -4.91 -3.12
N SER A 249 -19.10 -4.28 -4.29
CA SER A 249 -20.25 -3.79 -5.02
C SER A 249 -21.08 -4.94 -5.59
N LYS A 250 -22.41 -4.77 -5.59
CA LYS A 250 -23.34 -5.68 -6.28
C LYS A 250 -22.96 -5.87 -7.76
N TYR A 251 -22.41 -4.85 -8.36
CA TYR A 251 -21.87 -4.88 -9.74
C TYR A 251 -20.35 -4.82 -9.65
N PRO A 252 -19.64 -5.95 -9.79
CA PRO A 252 -18.19 -6.02 -9.51
C PRO A 252 -17.35 -4.94 -10.21
N THR A 253 -17.67 -4.62 -11.46
CA THR A 253 -16.95 -3.62 -12.24
C THR A 253 -17.18 -2.18 -11.80
N SER A 254 -18.21 -1.89 -11.00
CA SER A 254 -18.49 -0.55 -10.49
C SER A 254 -17.61 -0.16 -9.29
N PHE A 255 -16.95 -1.14 -8.66
CA PHE A 255 -15.98 -0.91 -7.60
C PHE A 255 -14.73 -1.73 -7.89
N PHE A 256 -13.83 -1.13 -8.66
CA PHE A 256 -12.55 -1.75 -8.97
C PHE A 256 -11.44 -0.69 -9.02
N SER A 257 -10.44 -0.86 -8.17
CA SER A 257 -9.19 -0.11 -8.19
C SER A 257 -8.05 -1.11 -8.36
N TYR A 258 -7.45 -1.16 -9.54
CA TYR A 258 -6.38 -2.11 -9.87
C TYR A 258 -5.19 -2.04 -8.92
N ARG A 259 -4.91 -0.86 -8.37
CA ARG A 259 -3.84 -0.58 -7.41
C ARG A 259 -4.22 0.58 -6.51
N GLN A 260 -3.51 0.72 -5.39
CA GLN A 260 -3.84 1.71 -4.36
C GLN A 260 -5.25 1.46 -3.81
N GLY A 261 -5.82 2.40 -3.12
CA GLY A 261 -7.10 2.23 -2.45
C GLY A 261 -6.92 2.18 -0.95
N ALA A 262 -7.93 2.61 -0.24
CA ALA A 262 -7.90 2.69 1.22
C ALA A 262 -9.32 2.60 1.79
N ALA A 263 -9.41 2.25 3.07
CA ALA A 263 -10.64 2.36 3.83
C ALA A 263 -10.35 2.87 5.24
N GLN A 264 -11.23 3.71 5.77
CA GLN A 264 -11.16 4.19 7.14
C GLN A 264 -12.41 3.76 7.89
N LEU A 265 -12.25 3.01 8.98
CA LEU A 265 -13.34 2.76 9.92
C LEU A 265 -13.68 4.05 10.66
N LEU A 266 -14.94 4.49 10.58
CA LEU A 266 -15.42 5.71 11.21
C LEU A 266 -16.02 5.42 12.60
N PRO A 267 -16.09 6.41 13.51
CA PRO A 267 -16.66 6.22 14.86
C PRO A 267 -18.11 5.73 14.89
N ASN A 268 -18.88 5.98 13.82
CA ASN A 268 -20.26 5.50 13.69
C ASN A 268 -20.37 4.06 13.17
N GLY A 269 -19.23 3.39 12.95
CA GLY A 269 -19.16 2.03 12.40
C GLY A 269 -19.19 1.95 10.88
N ASN A 270 -19.44 3.07 10.18
CA ASN A 270 -19.35 3.10 8.73
C ASN A 270 -17.88 3.07 8.27
N ARG A 271 -17.64 2.85 6.98
CA ARG A 271 -16.32 2.93 6.37
C ARG A 271 -16.29 3.93 5.24
N LEU A 272 -15.35 4.88 5.32
CA LEU A 272 -15.02 5.75 4.20
C LEU A 272 -14.06 4.98 3.29
N VAL A 273 -14.49 4.68 2.08
CA VAL A 273 -13.71 3.93 1.08
C VAL A 273 -13.17 4.88 0.03
N THR A 274 -11.91 4.71 -0.32
CA THR A 274 -11.23 5.43 -1.40
C THR A 274 -10.97 4.47 -2.55
N SER A 275 -11.75 4.54 -3.62
CA SER A 275 -11.45 3.88 -4.90
C SER A 275 -10.52 4.78 -5.71
N THR A 276 -9.22 4.59 -5.51
CA THR A 276 -8.19 5.56 -5.95
C THR A 276 -8.25 5.86 -7.44
N GLN A 277 -8.28 4.86 -8.29
CA GLN A 277 -8.12 5.06 -9.74
C GLN A 277 -9.29 5.78 -10.39
N THR A 278 -10.45 5.73 -9.79
CA THR A 278 -11.65 6.43 -10.25
C THR A 278 -11.88 7.75 -9.53
N GLY A 279 -11.02 8.09 -8.54
CA GLY A 279 -11.22 9.26 -7.68
C GLY A 279 -12.54 9.23 -6.91
N HIS A 280 -13.10 8.03 -6.70
CA HIS A 280 -14.40 7.84 -6.07
C HIS A 280 -14.22 7.57 -4.57
N LEU A 281 -14.77 8.44 -3.76
CA LEU A 281 -14.89 8.28 -2.32
C LEU A 281 -16.34 7.94 -2.00
N PHE A 282 -16.56 6.96 -1.14
CA PHE A 282 -17.90 6.65 -0.68
C PHE A 282 -17.90 6.13 0.76
N GLU A 283 -19.00 6.36 1.46
CA GLU A 283 -19.22 5.86 2.81
C GLU A 283 -20.21 4.72 2.79
N VAL A 284 -19.82 3.60 3.37
CA VAL A 284 -20.64 2.39 3.44
C VAL A 284 -20.95 2.02 4.88
N THR A 285 -22.21 1.69 5.16
CA THR A 285 -22.68 1.24 6.48
C THR A 285 -22.21 -0.18 6.78
N PRO A 286 -22.26 -0.63 8.05
CA PRO A 286 -22.00 -2.04 8.39
C PRO A 286 -22.85 -3.06 7.61
N ASN A 287 -24.04 -2.66 7.17
CA ASN A 287 -24.95 -3.50 6.39
C ASN A 287 -24.70 -3.45 4.88
N GLY A 288 -23.67 -2.71 4.44
CA GLY A 288 -23.28 -2.62 3.02
C GLY A 288 -24.06 -1.57 2.19
N GLU A 289 -24.78 -0.65 2.84
CA GLU A 289 -25.47 0.43 2.14
C GLU A 289 -24.54 1.63 1.92
N VAL A 290 -24.46 2.13 0.70
CA VAL A 290 -23.73 3.37 0.39
C VAL A 290 -24.61 4.56 0.77
N VAL A 291 -24.13 5.38 1.72
CA VAL A 291 -24.88 6.51 2.30
C VAL A 291 -24.30 7.88 1.92
N TRP A 292 -23.12 7.90 1.35
CA TRP A 292 -22.49 9.13 0.85
C TRP A 292 -21.49 8.78 -0.26
N GLU A 293 -21.40 9.64 -1.26
CA GLU A 293 -20.47 9.50 -2.38
C GLU A 293 -19.90 10.85 -2.81
N PHE A 294 -18.66 10.83 -3.27
CA PHE A 294 -17.98 11.95 -3.89
C PHE A 294 -17.05 11.45 -4.98
N ILE A 295 -17.15 12.04 -6.16
CA ILE A 295 -16.20 11.80 -7.25
C ILE A 295 -15.34 13.04 -7.40
N ASN A 296 -14.01 12.87 -7.34
CA ASN A 296 -13.07 13.96 -7.50
C ASN A 296 -13.19 14.58 -8.90
N PRO A 297 -13.59 15.88 -8.99
CA PRO A 297 -13.74 16.55 -10.27
C PRO A 297 -12.40 17.06 -10.85
N VAL A 298 -11.28 16.86 -10.12
CA VAL A 298 -9.97 17.38 -10.52
C VAL A 298 -9.23 16.34 -11.32
N VAL A 299 -8.94 16.66 -12.55
CA VAL A 299 -8.18 15.80 -13.47
C VAL A 299 -6.86 16.49 -13.77
N PHE A 300 -5.73 15.80 -13.51
CA PHE A 300 -4.36 16.33 -13.71
C PHE A 300 -4.13 17.74 -13.13
N GLY A 301 -4.64 17.99 -11.92
CA GLY A 301 -4.51 19.28 -11.24
C GLY A 301 -5.41 20.40 -11.78
N LYS A 302 -6.30 20.12 -12.74
CA LYS A 302 -7.30 21.05 -13.27
C LYS A 302 -8.69 20.54 -12.99
N ALA A 303 -9.61 21.41 -12.57
CA ALA A 303 -11.02 21.06 -12.50
C ALA A 303 -11.54 20.82 -13.94
N GLN A 304 -12.04 19.63 -14.20
CA GLN A 304 -12.62 19.24 -15.47
C GLN A 304 -14.06 18.75 -15.22
N PRO A 305 -15.01 18.98 -16.13
CA PRO A 305 -16.24 18.21 -16.12
C PRO A 305 -15.89 16.73 -16.28
N ILE A 306 -16.62 15.85 -15.59
CA ILE A 306 -16.44 14.39 -15.64
C ILE A 306 -16.30 13.97 -17.11
N MET A 307 -15.18 13.33 -17.44
CA MET A 307 -14.86 12.98 -18.82
C MET A 307 -15.90 11.99 -19.40
N HIS A 308 -16.30 12.24 -20.62
CA HIS A 308 -17.21 11.36 -21.35
C HIS A 308 -16.52 10.04 -21.72
N ASP A 309 -17.27 8.94 -21.82
CA ASP A 309 -16.80 7.58 -22.15
C ASP A 309 -15.84 7.46 -23.34
N SER A 310 -15.94 8.37 -24.31
CA SER A 310 -15.07 8.38 -25.51
C SER A 310 -13.59 8.66 -25.23
N ASP A 311 -13.27 9.28 -24.09
CA ASP A 311 -11.88 9.59 -23.71
C ASP A 311 -11.24 8.52 -22.82
N MET A 312 -12.04 7.56 -22.37
CA MET A 312 -11.59 6.43 -21.54
C MET A 312 -10.59 5.50 -22.26
N THR A 313 -10.62 5.46 -23.59
CA THR A 313 -9.72 4.62 -24.39
C THR A 313 -8.26 5.09 -24.38
N LYS A 314 -7.98 6.33 -23.99
CA LYS A 314 -6.64 6.89 -23.88
C LYS A 314 -6.06 6.80 -22.46
N ALA A 315 -6.89 6.52 -21.47
CA ALA A 315 -6.54 6.49 -20.05
C ALA A 315 -6.48 5.06 -19.51
N HIS A 316 -5.74 4.18 -20.17
CA HIS A 316 -5.68 2.76 -19.77
C HIS A 316 -5.20 2.48 -18.33
N TYR A 317 -4.71 3.47 -17.58
CA TYR A 317 -4.18 3.22 -16.24
C TYR A 317 -4.45 4.30 -15.17
N CYS A 318 -4.90 5.49 -15.53
CA CYS A 318 -5.20 6.55 -14.56
C CYS A 318 -6.29 7.44 -15.14
N MET A 319 -7.43 7.47 -14.50
CA MET A 319 -8.53 8.38 -14.88
C MET A 319 -8.19 9.87 -14.68
N GLY A 320 -6.96 10.19 -14.30
CA GLY A 320 -6.46 11.54 -14.10
C GLY A 320 -7.04 12.26 -12.87
N ASN A 321 -8.09 11.74 -12.28
CA ASN A 321 -8.75 12.27 -11.08
C ASN A 321 -8.45 11.46 -9.80
N MET A 322 -7.38 10.70 -9.79
CA MET A 322 -6.99 9.82 -8.70
C MET A 322 -6.88 10.56 -7.36
N ILE A 323 -7.35 9.92 -6.29
CA ILE A 323 -7.09 10.27 -4.91
C ILE A 323 -6.41 9.07 -4.25
N HIS A 324 -5.18 9.25 -3.78
CA HIS A 324 -4.43 8.15 -3.20
C HIS A 324 -5.12 7.58 -1.95
N ARG A 325 -5.51 8.46 -1.02
CA ARG A 325 -6.16 8.13 0.24
C ARG A 325 -6.93 9.34 0.76
N ALA A 326 -8.06 9.13 1.41
CA ALA A 326 -8.81 10.16 2.08
C ALA A 326 -9.12 9.76 3.52
N TYR A 327 -9.12 10.76 4.42
CA TYR A 327 -9.51 10.59 5.82
C TYR A 327 -10.63 11.57 6.17
N ARG A 328 -11.56 11.11 7.00
CA ARG A 328 -12.59 11.95 7.61
C ARG A 328 -12.28 12.08 9.09
N TYR A 329 -12.30 13.31 9.56
CA TYR A 329 -12.14 13.64 10.97
C TYR A 329 -13.45 14.16 11.53
N ALA A 330 -13.80 13.74 12.75
CA ALA A 330 -14.96 14.27 13.47
C ALA A 330 -14.74 15.75 13.82
N PRO A 331 -15.81 16.54 13.96
CA PRO A 331 -15.70 17.98 14.30
C PRO A 331 -14.95 18.27 15.61
N ASP A 332 -14.96 17.34 16.53
CA ASP A 332 -14.28 17.38 17.84
C ASP A 332 -12.85 16.86 17.81
N TYR A 333 -12.35 16.46 16.63
CA TYR A 333 -10.96 16.00 16.48
C TYR A 333 -9.98 17.05 17.05
N PRO A 334 -9.06 16.66 17.95
CA PRO A 334 -8.19 17.62 18.66
C PRO A 334 -7.41 18.57 17.75
N GLY A 335 -6.98 18.10 16.58
CA GLY A 335 -6.28 18.90 15.57
C GLY A 335 -7.12 20.00 14.95
N LEU A 336 -8.45 19.94 15.08
CA LEU A 336 -9.39 20.95 14.57
C LEU A 336 -9.77 22.00 15.62
N LYS A 337 -9.31 21.84 16.88
CA LYS A 337 -9.64 22.77 17.98
C LYS A 337 -9.23 24.21 17.64
N GLY A 338 -10.19 25.11 17.71
CA GLY A 338 -9.99 26.53 17.39
C GLY A 338 -9.93 26.88 15.90
N LYS A 339 -10.15 25.89 15.02
CA LYS A 339 -10.24 26.11 13.57
C LYS A 339 -11.67 26.48 13.18
N LYS A 340 -11.82 27.45 12.28
CA LYS A 340 -13.12 27.81 11.69
C LYS A 340 -13.34 26.92 10.48
N LEU A 341 -14.31 26.02 10.57
CA LEU A 341 -14.67 25.06 9.52
C LEU A 341 -15.97 25.43 8.77
N ASP A 342 -16.49 26.61 9.04
CA ASP A 342 -17.79 27.11 8.56
C ASP A 342 -17.78 27.53 7.07
N LYS A 343 -16.62 27.62 6.46
CA LYS A 343 -16.51 27.96 5.03
C LYS A 343 -15.90 26.80 4.27
N PRO A 344 -16.61 26.26 3.26
CA PRO A 344 -15.98 25.35 2.34
C PRO A 344 -14.78 26.06 1.71
N VAL A 345 -13.65 25.40 1.70
CA VAL A 345 -12.48 25.87 0.96
C VAL A 345 -12.91 26.01 -0.49
N LYS A 346 -12.89 27.24 -1.04
CA LYS A 346 -13.04 27.39 -2.48
C LYS A 346 -11.91 26.58 -3.11
N PHE A 347 -12.30 25.63 -3.95
CA PHE A 347 -11.34 24.88 -4.74
C PHE A 347 -10.48 25.90 -5.52
N VAL A 348 -9.21 26.01 -5.17
CA VAL A 348 -8.30 26.94 -5.83
C VAL A 348 -7.68 26.16 -7.00
N PRO A 349 -7.98 26.50 -8.25
CA PRO A 349 -7.46 25.82 -9.45
C PRO A 349 -5.94 25.95 -9.63
N ASP A 350 -5.31 26.89 -8.92
CA ASP A 350 -3.90 27.24 -9.07
C ASP A 350 -3.03 26.64 -7.97
N TRP A 351 -3.08 25.33 -7.81
CA TRP A 351 -2.07 24.66 -7.01
C TRP A 351 -0.75 24.62 -7.81
N PRO A 352 0.35 25.17 -7.28
CA PRO A 352 1.63 25.12 -8.00
C PRO A 352 2.01 23.65 -8.24
N HIS A 353 2.44 23.39 -9.43
CA HIS A 353 2.81 22.08 -9.96
C HIS A 353 3.74 21.29 -9.04
N PHE A 354 3.20 20.26 -8.42
CA PHE A 354 4.00 19.14 -7.92
C PHE A 354 3.93 18.02 -8.96
N LEU A 355 4.75 18.12 -9.98
CA LEU A 355 5.12 17.03 -10.87
C LEU A 355 6.55 16.60 -10.55
#